data_d16edbd18fe5c2ed075af48eabe88831
#
_entry.id   d16edbd18fe5c2ed075af48eabe88831
#
_cell.length_a   1.000
_cell.length_b   1.000
_cell.length_c   1.000
_cell.angle_alpha   90.00
_cell.angle_beta   90.00
_cell.angle_gamma   90.00
#
_symmetry.space_group_name_H-M   'P 1'
#
loop_
_entity.id
_entity.type
_entity.pdbx_description
1 polymer ?
#
loop_
_entity_poly.entity_id
_entity_poly.type
_entity_poly.pdbx_seq_one_letter_code
_entity_poly.pdbx_strand_id
1 'polypeptide(L)'
;VGAMAAILGLNFETVSQITNSSANDQVCQAANDNDPGQVVISGHKNAVEETIELAKDAGAKRAILLPVSAPFHCSLMQPAADTMAKALSEIILKDPIVPLVANVKANKEVNGETIKDLLVEQVTGSVRWRESIEFMSSEGVSEVYEIGAGKALSGMVRRIDREINVNQVFDTSSVRAAVLKLK
;
A
#
# COMPACT_ATOMS: atom_id res chain seq x y z
N VAL A 1 -14.51 1.98 16.81
CA VAL A 1 -14.32 2.92 15.69
C VAL A 1 -12.85 2.87 15.29
N GLY A 2 -12.59 2.61 14.01
CA GLY A 2 -11.23 2.56 13.45
C GLY A 2 -10.79 3.93 12.93
N ALA A 3 -9.48 4.07 12.73
CA ALA A 3 -8.86 5.25 12.12
C ALA A 3 -7.58 4.86 11.36
N MET A 4 -7.11 5.78 10.52
CA MET A 4 -5.81 5.72 9.86
C MET A 4 -5.12 7.07 9.97
N ALA A 5 -3.78 7.07 9.99
CA ALA A 5 -3.00 8.30 9.97
C ALA A 5 -1.74 8.14 9.08
N ALA A 6 -1.37 9.20 8.39
CA ALA A 6 -0.12 9.27 7.65
C ALA A 6 0.98 9.86 8.55
N ILE A 7 2.09 9.14 8.68
CA ILE A 7 3.29 9.53 9.39
C ILE A 7 4.36 9.88 8.35
N LEU A 8 4.86 11.10 8.40
CA LEU A 8 5.82 11.64 7.44
C LEU A 8 7.16 11.92 8.13
N GLY A 9 8.24 11.49 7.51
CA GLY A 9 9.61 11.74 7.97
C GLY A 9 10.23 10.64 8.82
N LEU A 10 9.51 9.54 9.06
CA LEU A 10 10.02 8.32 9.67
C LEU A 10 9.96 7.17 8.66
N ASN A 11 10.86 6.18 8.82
CA ASN A 11 10.85 4.96 8.02
C ASN A 11 9.87 3.92 8.59
N PHE A 12 9.60 2.88 7.82
CA PHE A 12 8.63 1.83 8.16
C PHE A 12 9.01 1.07 9.43
N GLU A 13 10.28 0.76 9.64
CA GLU A 13 10.79 0.03 10.80
C GLU A 13 10.54 0.81 12.09
N THR A 14 10.87 2.10 12.10
CA THR A 14 10.64 2.99 13.26
C THR A 14 9.14 3.10 13.57
N VAL A 15 8.30 3.32 12.56
CA VAL A 15 6.84 3.39 12.77
C VAL A 15 6.29 2.07 13.28
N SER A 16 6.75 0.91 12.75
CA SER A 16 6.34 -0.41 13.22
C SER A 16 6.72 -0.66 14.68
N GLN A 17 7.89 -0.21 15.12
CA GLN A 17 8.29 -0.29 16.53
C GLN A 17 7.39 0.57 17.43
N ILE A 18 7.04 1.77 17.00
CA ILE A 18 6.14 2.66 17.74
C ILE A 18 4.75 2.04 17.87
N THR A 19 4.18 1.51 16.77
CA THR A 19 2.86 0.87 16.80
C THR A 19 2.83 -0.34 17.74
N ASN A 20 3.91 -1.13 17.79
CA ASN A 20 4.01 -2.27 18.69
C ASN A 20 4.11 -1.87 20.17
N SER A 21 4.68 -0.70 20.47
CA SER A 21 4.81 -0.20 21.84
C SER A 21 3.56 0.51 22.36
N SER A 22 2.73 1.05 21.47
CA SER A 22 1.51 1.80 21.83
C SER A 22 0.24 0.93 21.94
N ALA A 23 0.31 -0.33 21.57
CA ALA A 23 -0.84 -1.22 21.45
C ALA A 23 -1.32 -1.80 22.81
N ASN A 24 -1.64 -0.97 23.80
CA ASN A 24 -2.26 -1.36 25.08
C ASN A 24 -3.59 -2.11 24.84
N ASP A 25 -3.55 -3.41 24.54
CA ASP A 25 -4.71 -4.27 24.20
C ASP A 25 -5.56 -3.79 23.00
N GLN A 26 -5.09 -2.79 22.26
CA GLN A 26 -5.75 -2.26 21.07
C GLN A 26 -4.88 -2.48 19.82
N VAL A 27 -5.53 -2.61 18.66
CA VAL A 27 -4.83 -2.74 17.38
C VAL A 27 -4.36 -1.39 16.90
N CYS A 28 -3.05 -1.24 16.62
CA CYS A 28 -2.46 -0.23 15.77
C CYS A 28 -1.31 -0.88 14.99
N GLN A 29 -1.33 -0.78 13.67
CA GLN A 29 -0.37 -1.46 12.80
C GLN A 29 0.14 -0.51 11.72
N ALA A 30 1.38 -0.69 11.27
CA ALA A 30 1.89 -0.06 10.07
C ALA A 30 1.22 -0.69 8.83
N ALA A 31 0.30 0.05 8.25
CA ALA A 31 -0.64 -0.41 7.21
C ALA A 31 -0.11 -0.19 5.78
N ASN A 32 0.66 0.88 5.53
CA ASN A 32 1.26 1.14 4.23
C ASN A 32 2.69 1.64 4.39
N ASP A 33 3.60 1.01 3.65
CA ASP A 33 4.95 1.48 3.37
C ASP A 33 4.94 2.15 1.99
N ASN A 34 4.62 3.44 1.97
CA ASN A 34 4.35 4.15 0.72
C ASN A 34 5.62 4.65 0.01
N ASP A 35 6.59 5.13 0.76
CA ASP A 35 7.90 5.57 0.28
C ASP A 35 8.86 5.76 1.47
N PRO A 36 10.17 6.04 1.26
CA PRO A 36 11.17 6.10 2.33
C PRO A 36 10.87 7.04 3.49
N GLY A 37 9.88 7.91 3.36
CA GLY A 37 9.51 8.87 4.39
C GLY A 37 8.00 9.01 4.61
N GLN A 38 7.19 8.07 4.12
CA GLN A 38 5.75 8.10 4.27
C GLN A 38 5.18 6.72 4.61
N VAL A 39 4.78 6.55 5.85
CA VAL A 39 4.12 5.34 6.38
C VAL A 39 2.71 5.69 6.82
N VAL A 40 1.76 4.79 6.59
CA VAL A 40 0.40 4.92 7.11
C VAL A 40 0.20 3.90 8.23
N ILE A 41 -0.38 4.34 9.34
CA ILE A 41 -0.82 3.48 10.45
C ILE A 41 -2.32 3.31 10.43
N SER A 42 -2.80 2.17 10.91
CA SER A 42 -4.22 1.80 10.92
C SER A 42 -4.57 1.00 12.17
N GLY A 43 -5.75 1.24 12.75
CA GLY A 43 -6.17 0.53 13.95
C GLY A 43 -7.36 1.15 14.66
N HIS A 44 -7.48 0.87 15.97
CA HIS A 44 -8.43 1.53 16.82
C HIS A 44 -8.10 3.04 16.93
N LYS A 45 -9.11 3.88 16.92
CA LYS A 45 -8.93 5.33 16.88
C LYS A 45 -8.01 5.84 18.00
N ASN A 46 -8.23 5.42 19.23
CA ASN A 46 -7.43 5.87 20.37
C ASN A 46 -5.96 5.44 20.24
N ALA A 47 -5.70 4.19 19.81
CA ALA A 47 -4.33 3.71 19.59
C ALA A 47 -3.63 4.43 18.43
N VAL A 48 -4.36 4.77 17.38
CA VAL A 48 -3.83 5.60 16.28
C VAL A 48 -3.49 7.01 16.76
N GLU A 49 -4.36 7.65 17.56
CA GLU A 49 -4.13 8.97 18.13
C GLU A 49 -2.93 8.97 19.10
N GLU A 50 -2.78 7.96 19.94
CA GLU A 50 -1.60 7.78 20.81
C GLU A 50 -0.31 7.60 19.97
N THR A 51 -0.37 6.74 18.95
CA THR A 51 0.76 6.51 18.04
C THR A 51 1.17 7.78 17.29
N ILE A 52 0.24 8.67 16.94
CA ILE A 52 0.54 9.98 16.36
C ILE A 52 1.45 10.81 17.30
N GLU A 53 1.16 10.85 18.59
CA GLU A 53 1.96 11.63 19.53
C GLU A 53 3.35 10.99 19.71
N LEU A 54 3.42 9.67 19.89
CA LEU A 54 4.69 8.94 19.96
C LEU A 54 5.55 9.12 18.70
N ALA A 55 4.93 9.15 17.52
CA ALA A 55 5.64 9.38 16.27
C ALA A 55 6.21 10.82 16.20
N LYS A 56 5.49 11.82 16.70
CA LYS A 56 6.01 13.20 16.79
C LYS A 56 7.20 13.27 17.74
N ASP A 57 7.12 12.63 18.90
CA ASP A 57 8.22 12.58 19.89
C ASP A 57 9.44 11.84 19.29
N ALA A 58 9.23 10.86 18.44
CA ALA A 58 10.29 10.16 17.70
C ALA A 58 10.83 10.95 16.48
N GLY A 59 10.35 12.17 16.24
CA GLY A 59 10.87 13.05 15.19
C GLY A 59 10.10 13.02 13.87
N ALA A 60 8.87 12.53 13.84
CA ALA A 60 8.03 12.64 12.65
C ALA A 60 7.82 14.11 12.26
N LYS A 61 8.08 14.45 11.00
CA LYS A 61 7.87 15.82 10.49
C LYS A 61 6.40 16.22 10.49
N ARG A 62 5.52 15.25 10.25
CA ARG A 62 4.05 15.41 10.29
C ARG A 62 3.40 14.08 10.62
N ALA A 63 2.29 14.13 11.37
CA ALA A 63 1.41 13.00 11.60
C ALA A 63 -0.03 13.49 11.47
N ILE A 64 -0.79 12.93 10.52
CA ILE A 64 -2.08 13.50 10.08
C ILE A 64 -3.11 12.38 10.03
N LEU A 65 -4.22 12.52 10.75
CA LEU A 65 -5.38 11.64 10.58
C LEU A 65 -5.92 11.73 9.15
N LEU A 66 -6.23 10.58 8.58
CA LEU A 66 -6.82 10.48 7.25
C LEU A 66 -8.34 10.51 7.33
N PRO A 67 -9.03 11.17 6.39
CA PRO A 67 -10.49 11.24 6.33
C PRO A 67 -11.07 9.94 5.74
N VAL A 68 -10.82 8.81 6.40
CA VAL A 68 -11.29 7.49 5.99
C VAL A 68 -12.29 6.91 6.99
N SER A 69 -13.19 6.04 6.53
CA SER A 69 -14.27 5.47 7.33
C SER A 69 -13.95 4.12 7.98
N ALA A 70 -12.83 3.49 7.60
CA ALA A 70 -12.44 2.17 8.08
C ALA A 70 -10.92 2.08 8.30
N PRO A 71 -10.46 1.21 9.23
CA PRO A 71 -9.05 0.97 9.49
C PRO A 71 -8.50 -0.08 8.52
N PHE A 72 -8.29 0.31 7.26
CA PHE A 72 -7.81 -0.61 6.23
C PHE A 72 -6.41 -1.16 6.55
N HIS A 73 -6.12 -2.35 6.02
CA HIS A 73 -4.80 -3.00 6.08
C HIS A 73 -4.30 -3.27 7.52
N CYS A 74 -5.21 -3.64 8.42
CA CYS A 74 -4.90 -4.13 9.76
C CYS A 74 -5.85 -5.26 10.17
N SER A 75 -5.56 -5.94 11.28
CA SER A 75 -6.34 -7.09 11.75
C SER A 75 -7.82 -6.80 12.04
N LEU A 76 -8.21 -5.55 12.26
CA LEU A 76 -9.62 -5.16 12.43
C LEU A 76 -10.46 -5.38 11.15
N MET A 77 -9.82 -5.55 10.00
CA MET A 77 -10.49 -5.86 8.73
C MET A 77 -10.74 -7.36 8.52
N GLN A 78 -10.45 -8.23 9.49
CA GLN A 78 -10.64 -9.68 9.36
C GLN A 78 -12.05 -10.07 8.87
N PRO A 79 -13.17 -9.50 9.35
CA PRO A 79 -14.50 -9.84 8.81
C PRO A 79 -14.65 -9.55 7.31
N ALA A 80 -13.96 -8.52 6.80
CA ALA A 80 -13.94 -8.22 5.36
C ALA A 80 -13.06 -9.22 4.59
N ALA A 81 -11.94 -9.66 5.17
CA ALA A 81 -11.09 -10.71 4.61
C ALA A 81 -11.85 -12.04 4.49
N ASP A 82 -12.59 -12.42 5.52
CA ASP A 82 -13.42 -13.65 5.53
C ASP A 82 -14.51 -13.60 4.43
N THR A 83 -15.14 -12.45 4.27
CA THR A 83 -16.13 -12.21 3.20
C THR A 83 -15.49 -12.28 1.82
N MET A 84 -14.31 -11.68 1.64
CA MET A 84 -13.53 -11.74 0.40
C MET A 84 -13.13 -13.19 0.07
N ALA A 85 -12.63 -13.93 1.05
CA ALA A 85 -12.24 -15.34 0.88
C ALA A 85 -13.40 -16.18 0.36
N LYS A 86 -14.59 -16.02 0.96
CA LYS A 86 -15.80 -16.71 0.51
C LYS A 86 -16.17 -16.33 -0.92
N ALA A 87 -16.18 -15.05 -1.26
CA ALA A 87 -16.52 -14.59 -2.62
C ALA A 87 -15.51 -15.11 -3.67
N LEU A 88 -14.21 -15.07 -3.35
CA LEU A 88 -13.16 -15.54 -4.25
C LEU A 88 -13.14 -17.07 -4.40
N SER A 89 -13.62 -17.84 -3.42
CA SER A 89 -13.73 -19.30 -3.53
C SER A 89 -14.72 -19.75 -4.60
N GLU A 90 -15.69 -18.91 -4.95
CA GLU A 90 -16.74 -19.20 -5.93
C GLU A 90 -16.33 -18.87 -7.38
N ILE A 91 -15.17 -18.27 -7.59
CA ILE A 91 -14.69 -17.88 -8.91
C ILE A 91 -13.42 -18.64 -9.31
N ILE A 92 -13.26 -18.84 -10.62
CA ILE A 92 -12.02 -19.34 -11.21
C ILE A 92 -11.22 -18.13 -11.68
N LEU A 93 -10.09 -17.87 -11.04
CA LEU A 93 -9.15 -16.85 -11.49
C LEU A 93 -8.10 -17.50 -12.39
N LYS A 94 -8.02 -17.06 -13.65
CA LYS A 94 -7.00 -17.55 -14.59
C LYS A 94 -5.64 -16.97 -14.23
N ASP A 95 -4.59 -17.69 -14.58
CA ASP A 95 -3.23 -17.17 -14.51
C ASP A 95 -3.09 -15.90 -15.34
N PRO A 96 -2.42 -14.87 -14.82
CA PRO A 96 -2.24 -13.61 -15.54
C PRO A 96 -1.30 -13.79 -16.75
N ILE A 97 -1.58 -13.04 -17.82
CA ILE A 97 -0.74 -13.04 -19.05
C ILE A 97 0.64 -12.44 -18.77
N VAL A 98 0.72 -11.51 -17.84
CA VAL A 98 1.94 -10.86 -17.36
C VAL A 98 2.04 -11.00 -15.84
N PRO A 99 3.23 -11.06 -15.24
CA PRO A 99 3.37 -11.15 -13.80
C PRO A 99 2.67 -9.99 -13.09
N LEU A 100 2.01 -10.29 -11.96
CA LEU A 100 1.47 -9.32 -11.01
C LEU A 100 2.46 -9.17 -9.86
N VAL A 101 2.69 -7.95 -9.38
CA VAL A 101 3.41 -7.72 -8.12
C VAL A 101 2.39 -7.46 -7.04
N ALA A 102 2.29 -8.39 -6.07
CA ALA A 102 1.34 -8.29 -4.97
C ALA A 102 1.90 -7.42 -3.85
N ASN A 103 1.15 -6.38 -3.45
CA ASN A 103 1.58 -5.44 -2.40
C ASN A 103 1.89 -6.11 -1.06
N VAL A 104 1.16 -7.15 -0.68
CA VAL A 104 1.38 -7.84 0.60
C VAL A 104 2.68 -8.65 0.62
N LYS A 105 3.15 -9.11 -0.55
CA LYS A 105 4.41 -9.86 -0.69
C LYS A 105 5.58 -9.03 -1.23
N ALA A 106 5.30 -7.93 -1.93
CA ALA A 106 6.29 -7.14 -2.67
C ALA A 106 7.12 -8.02 -3.64
N ASN A 107 6.46 -8.98 -4.32
CA ASN A 107 7.09 -9.90 -5.24
C ASN A 107 6.13 -10.29 -6.36
N LYS A 108 6.68 -10.81 -7.47
CA LYS A 108 5.89 -11.26 -8.61
C LYS A 108 5.10 -12.53 -8.30
N GLU A 109 3.91 -12.62 -8.87
CA GLU A 109 3.05 -13.78 -8.83
C GLU A 109 2.45 -14.04 -10.22
N VAL A 110 2.37 -15.30 -10.61
CA VAL A 110 1.89 -15.73 -11.93
C VAL A 110 0.81 -16.80 -11.83
N ASN A 111 0.45 -17.24 -10.64
CA ASN A 111 -0.56 -18.27 -10.43
C ASN A 111 -1.87 -17.65 -9.92
N GLY A 112 -2.99 -17.92 -10.64
CA GLY A 112 -4.29 -17.33 -10.32
C GLY A 112 -4.82 -17.73 -8.93
N GLU A 113 -4.61 -18.98 -8.49
CA GLU A 113 -5.08 -19.43 -7.18
C GLU A 113 -4.28 -18.74 -6.06
N THR A 114 -2.95 -18.64 -6.19
CA THR A 114 -2.12 -17.89 -5.26
C THR A 114 -2.52 -16.41 -5.20
N ILE A 115 -2.86 -15.81 -6.35
CA ILE A 115 -3.34 -14.41 -6.38
C ILE A 115 -4.63 -14.25 -5.58
N LYS A 116 -5.56 -15.21 -5.59
CA LYS A 116 -6.77 -15.16 -4.74
C LYS A 116 -6.40 -15.11 -3.25
N ASP A 117 -5.49 -15.96 -2.82
CA ASP A 117 -5.03 -15.98 -1.42
C ASP A 117 -4.39 -14.64 -1.03
N LEU A 118 -3.55 -14.09 -1.90
CA LEU A 118 -2.91 -12.78 -1.69
C LEU A 118 -3.89 -11.61 -1.66
N LEU A 119 -4.98 -11.67 -2.42
CA LEU A 119 -6.06 -10.67 -2.36
C LEU A 119 -6.78 -10.71 -1.01
N VAL A 120 -6.99 -11.89 -0.45
CA VAL A 120 -7.56 -12.04 0.91
C VAL A 120 -6.58 -11.51 1.97
N GLU A 121 -5.31 -11.95 1.90
CA GLU A 121 -4.27 -11.52 2.82
C GLU A 121 -4.09 -9.99 2.81
N GLN A 122 -4.20 -9.35 1.65
CA GLN A 122 -4.06 -7.90 1.49
C GLN A 122 -5.13 -7.11 2.29
N VAL A 123 -6.30 -7.67 2.56
CA VAL A 123 -7.36 -6.97 3.30
C VAL A 123 -6.90 -6.58 4.71
N THR A 124 -6.12 -7.44 5.36
CA THR A 124 -5.56 -7.23 6.70
C THR A 124 -4.05 -6.95 6.70
N GLY A 125 -3.37 -7.25 5.59
CA GLY A 125 -1.92 -7.14 5.46
C GLY A 125 -1.46 -5.77 4.98
N SER A 126 -0.24 -5.40 5.34
CA SER A 126 0.37 -4.13 4.95
C SER A 126 0.58 -4.02 3.44
N VAL A 127 0.38 -2.83 2.91
CA VAL A 127 0.73 -2.46 1.53
C VAL A 127 2.23 -2.13 1.49
N ARG A 128 3.03 -3.04 0.97
CA ARG A 128 4.48 -2.91 0.81
C ARG A 128 4.83 -2.24 -0.52
N TRP A 129 4.30 -1.02 -0.74
CA TRP A 129 4.42 -0.33 -2.02
C TRP A 129 5.86 0.04 -2.34
N ARG A 130 6.60 0.59 -1.37
CA ARG A 130 8.02 0.92 -1.54
C ARG A 130 8.81 -0.30 -2.00
N GLU A 131 8.70 -1.39 -1.28
CA GLU A 131 9.40 -2.64 -1.62
C GLU A 131 8.94 -3.22 -2.97
N SER A 132 7.66 -3.06 -3.33
CA SER A 132 7.15 -3.50 -4.64
C SER A 132 7.79 -2.72 -5.80
N ILE A 133 8.01 -1.42 -5.63
CA ILE A 133 8.69 -0.60 -6.63
C ILE A 133 10.20 -0.93 -6.69
N GLU A 134 10.85 -1.09 -5.53
CA GLU A 134 12.26 -1.52 -5.45
C GLU A 134 12.46 -2.89 -6.12
N PHE A 135 11.55 -3.84 -5.88
CA PHE A 135 11.57 -5.14 -6.54
C PHE A 135 11.42 -5.01 -8.06
N MET A 136 10.44 -4.24 -8.55
CA MET A 136 10.25 -4.03 -9.99
C MET A 136 11.46 -3.37 -10.64
N SER A 137 12.07 -2.39 -9.99
CA SER A 137 13.32 -1.76 -10.43
C SER A 137 14.45 -2.77 -10.56
N SER A 138 14.64 -3.65 -9.55
CA SER A 138 15.65 -4.70 -9.58
C SER A 138 15.44 -5.76 -10.66
N GLU A 139 14.19 -5.97 -11.09
CA GLU A 139 13.83 -6.84 -12.23
C GLU A 139 13.95 -6.09 -13.59
N GLY A 140 14.47 -4.87 -13.61
CA GLY A 140 14.74 -4.09 -14.83
C GLY A 140 13.57 -3.26 -15.35
N VAL A 141 12.52 -3.06 -14.56
CA VAL A 141 11.43 -2.15 -14.92
C VAL A 141 11.92 -0.71 -14.84
N SER A 142 12.05 -0.07 -15.99
CA SER A 142 12.52 1.32 -16.13
C SER A 142 11.41 2.32 -16.50
N GLU A 143 10.20 1.84 -16.77
CA GLU A 143 9.06 2.67 -17.13
C GLU A 143 7.75 2.12 -16.53
N VAL A 144 6.95 3.02 -15.96
CA VAL A 144 5.64 2.68 -15.38
C VAL A 144 4.56 3.63 -15.87
N TYR A 145 3.32 3.15 -15.91
CA TYR A 145 2.13 3.89 -16.30
C TYR A 145 1.11 3.84 -15.15
N GLU A 146 0.85 4.99 -14.52
CA GLU A 146 -0.27 5.14 -13.58
C GLU A 146 -1.54 5.40 -14.36
N ILE A 147 -2.40 4.39 -14.47
CA ILE A 147 -3.65 4.47 -15.24
C ILE A 147 -4.81 4.69 -14.27
N GLY A 148 -5.45 5.85 -14.36
CA GLY A 148 -6.58 6.23 -13.52
C GLY A 148 -6.54 7.67 -13.05
N ALA A 149 -7.49 8.04 -12.18
CA ALA A 149 -7.59 9.39 -11.65
C ALA A 149 -6.47 9.71 -10.65
N GLY A 150 -5.87 10.89 -10.79
CA GLY A 150 -4.84 11.38 -9.88
C GLY A 150 -3.42 11.04 -10.32
N LYS A 151 -2.48 11.26 -9.39
CA LYS A 151 -1.04 11.10 -9.62
C LYS A 151 -0.27 10.74 -8.33
N ALA A 152 -0.96 10.09 -7.40
CA ALA A 152 -0.39 9.79 -6.09
C ALA A 152 0.71 8.75 -6.18
N LEU A 153 0.49 7.66 -6.94
CA LEU A 153 1.46 6.60 -7.14
C LEU A 153 2.68 7.10 -7.91
N SER A 154 2.47 7.92 -8.93
CA SER A 154 3.56 8.59 -9.67
C SER A 154 4.49 9.38 -8.76
N GLY A 155 3.93 10.08 -7.78
CA GLY A 155 4.69 10.83 -6.80
C GLY A 155 5.50 9.93 -5.86
N MET A 156 4.94 8.80 -5.45
CA MET A 156 5.60 7.80 -4.61
C MET A 156 6.74 7.12 -5.36
N VAL A 157 6.52 6.63 -6.59
CA VAL A 157 7.56 6.00 -7.43
C VAL A 157 8.77 6.91 -7.56
N ARG A 158 8.59 8.20 -7.89
CA ARG A 158 9.70 9.15 -8.02
C ARG A 158 10.48 9.40 -6.72
N ARG A 159 9.88 9.18 -5.56
CA ARG A 159 10.57 9.27 -4.25
C ARG A 159 11.31 7.99 -3.89
N ILE A 160 10.84 6.85 -4.40
CA ILE A 160 11.46 5.53 -4.19
C ILE A 160 12.64 5.36 -5.15
N ASP A 161 12.39 5.53 -6.45
CA ASP A 161 13.41 5.40 -7.49
C ASP A 161 13.22 6.48 -8.57
N ARG A 162 14.24 7.33 -8.74
CA ARG A 162 14.25 8.44 -9.70
C ARG A 162 14.60 8.01 -11.11
N GLU A 163 15.16 6.82 -11.28
CA GLU A 163 15.53 6.29 -12.59
C GLU A 163 14.32 5.71 -13.34
N ILE A 164 13.23 5.40 -12.63
CA ILE A 164 11.99 4.93 -13.25
C ILE A 164 11.25 6.08 -13.92
N ASN A 165 11.00 5.95 -15.22
CA ASN A 165 10.16 6.87 -15.98
C ASN A 165 8.68 6.66 -15.64
N VAL A 166 8.02 7.70 -15.15
CA VAL A 166 6.62 7.63 -14.71
C VAL A 166 5.71 8.40 -15.65
N ASN A 167 4.75 7.71 -16.24
CA ASN A 167 3.74 8.24 -17.15
C ASN A 167 2.37 8.21 -16.48
N GLN A 168 1.61 9.28 -16.60
CA GLN A 168 0.26 9.40 -16.04
C GLN A 168 -0.77 9.31 -17.16
N VAL A 169 -1.79 8.45 -17.00
CA VAL A 169 -2.81 8.19 -18.01
C VAL A 169 -4.19 8.34 -17.36
N PHE A 170 -4.78 9.52 -17.44
CA PHE A 170 -6.00 9.87 -16.69
C PHE A 170 -7.09 10.57 -17.51
N ASP A 171 -6.79 10.91 -18.78
CA ASP A 171 -7.74 11.53 -19.71
C ASP A 171 -7.53 11.03 -21.15
N THR A 172 -8.43 11.42 -22.06
CA THR A 172 -8.38 10.98 -23.45
C THR A 172 -7.08 11.36 -24.16
N SER A 173 -6.47 12.50 -23.83
CA SER A 173 -5.23 12.96 -24.46
C SER A 173 -4.04 12.12 -24.01
N SER A 174 -3.93 11.84 -22.71
CA SER A 174 -2.88 11.00 -22.13
C SER A 174 -3.01 9.53 -22.55
N VAL A 175 -4.25 9.00 -22.72
CA VAL A 175 -4.47 7.67 -23.31
C VAL A 175 -3.91 7.62 -24.73
N ARG A 176 -4.23 8.60 -25.58
CA ARG A 176 -3.72 8.64 -26.95
C ARG A 176 -2.20 8.74 -27.01
N ALA A 177 -1.60 9.56 -26.15
CA ALA A 177 -0.14 9.69 -26.06
C ALA A 177 0.51 8.37 -25.64
N ALA A 178 -0.02 7.69 -24.62
CA ALA A 178 0.49 6.39 -24.17
C ALA A 178 0.39 5.33 -25.27
N VAL A 179 -0.73 5.24 -25.99
CA VAL A 179 -0.91 4.30 -27.11
C VAL A 179 0.09 4.56 -28.25
N LEU A 180 0.39 5.84 -28.55
CA LEU A 180 1.39 6.16 -29.58
C LEU A 180 2.81 5.79 -29.15
N LYS A 181 3.12 5.89 -27.85
CA LYS A 181 4.45 5.57 -27.31
C LYS A 181 4.69 4.06 -27.20
N LEU A 182 3.64 3.28 -26.97
CA LEU A 182 3.71 1.82 -26.77
C LEU A 182 3.59 1.02 -28.08
N LYS A 183 3.38 1.67 -29.24
CA LYS A 183 3.40 1.05 -30.59
C LYS A 183 4.81 1.02 -31.15
#